data_4a378fa2c0b4e506940d5640605f7f07
#
_entry.id   4a378fa2c0b4e506940d5640605f7f07
#
_cell.length_a   1.000
_cell.length_b   1.000
_cell.length_c   1.000
_cell.angle_alpha   90.00
_cell.angle_beta   90.00
_cell.angle_gamma   90.00
#
_symmetry.space_group_name_H-M   'P 1'
#
loop_
_entity.id
_entity.type
_entity.pdbx_description
1 polymer ?
#
loop_
_entity_poly.entity_id
_entity_poly.type
_entity_poly.pdbx_seq_one_letter_code
_entity_poly.pdbx_strand_id
1 'polypeptide(L)'
;MNNPFDFTNLLKAYDPQAFLKQLQGGFSSYQLPNIDSDSFMESQKKNLEALMAANQAALSGTQELLRYQSEIMKQAMADATEAANSLASSTSPQEIAEKQTELVRAAFEKAVSNSTELSELIKTNQEQITALVNERFTDALKEVKDSIKKMG
;
A
#
# COMPACT_ATOMS: atom_id res chain seq x y z
N MET A 1 23.51 -6.41 -8.68
CA MET A 1 22.79 -7.66 -8.32
C MET A 1 21.48 -7.25 -7.70
N ASN A 2 20.38 -7.49 -8.40
CA ASN A 2 19.05 -7.30 -7.82
C ASN A 2 18.84 -8.41 -6.79
N ASN A 3 18.87 -8.04 -5.53
CA ASN A 3 18.48 -8.93 -4.46
C ASN A 3 16.96 -9.17 -4.58
N PRO A 4 16.47 -10.39 -4.86
CA PRO A 4 15.04 -10.66 -4.99
C PRO A 4 14.27 -10.40 -3.68
N PHE A 5 14.97 -10.12 -2.59
CA PHE A 5 14.44 -9.83 -1.27
C PHE A 5 14.61 -8.34 -0.87
N ASP A 6 14.89 -7.45 -1.84
CA ASP A 6 15.04 -6.03 -1.57
C ASP A 6 13.67 -5.34 -1.48
N PHE A 7 13.07 -5.43 -0.30
CA PHE A 7 11.81 -4.75 0.06
C PHE A 7 11.90 -3.23 -0.10
N THR A 8 13.11 -2.67 -0.10
CA THR A 8 13.33 -1.23 -0.28
C THR A 8 12.93 -0.77 -1.68
N ASN A 9 13.12 -1.59 -2.70
CA ASN A 9 12.71 -1.29 -4.06
C ASN A 9 11.18 -1.39 -4.24
N LEU A 10 10.55 -2.33 -3.55
CA LEU A 10 9.09 -2.46 -3.55
C LEU A 10 8.43 -1.25 -2.88
N LEU A 11 8.98 -0.79 -1.75
CA LEU A 11 8.50 0.40 -1.04
C LEU A 11 8.77 1.71 -1.81
N LYS A 12 9.86 1.78 -2.57
CA LYS A 12 10.16 2.93 -3.45
C LYS A 12 9.24 3.01 -4.67
N ALA A 13 8.78 1.87 -5.18
CA ALA A 13 7.81 1.82 -6.27
C ALA A 13 6.41 2.27 -5.82
N TYR A 14 6.13 2.16 -4.51
CA TYR A 14 4.91 2.65 -3.88
C TYR A 14 5.15 4.02 -3.25
N ASP A 15 4.90 5.08 -4.01
CA ASP A 15 4.86 6.45 -3.48
C ASP A 15 3.41 6.93 -3.38
N PRO A 16 2.80 6.87 -2.17
CA PRO A 16 1.43 7.33 -1.96
C PRO A 16 1.26 8.82 -2.28
N GLN A 17 2.32 9.60 -2.07
CA GLN A 17 2.27 11.06 -2.33
C GLN A 17 2.30 11.38 -3.83
N ALA A 18 3.08 10.63 -4.62
CA ALA A 18 3.08 10.79 -6.08
C ALA A 18 1.72 10.43 -6.68
N PHE A 19 1.09 9.36 -6.20
CA PHE A 19 -0.25 8.97 -6.60
C PHE A 19 -1.30 10.02 -6.22
N LEU A 20 -1.25 10.57 -5.01
CA LEU A 20 -2.14 11.63 -4.56
C LEU A 20 -1.97 12.93 -5.36
N LYS A 21 -0.72 13.31 -5.71
CA LYS A 21 -0.46 14.47 -6.57
C LYS A 21 -1.04 14.31 -7.96
N GLN A 22 -0.96 13.12 -8.54
CA GLN A 22 -1.55 12.81 -9.84
C GLN A 22 -3.08 12.92 -9.79
N LEU A 23 -3.71 12.45 -8.71
CA LEU A 23 -5.15 12.58 -8.49
C LEU A 23 -5.57 14.04 -8.28
N GLN A 24 -4.82 14.81 -7.51
CA GLN A 24 -5.08 16.23 -7.27
C GLN A 24 -5.02 17.05 -8.57
N GLY A 25 -4.08 16.74 -9.46
CA GLY A 25 -4.01 17.34 -10.80
C GLY A 25 -5.24 17.02 -11.67
N GLY A 26 -5.77 15.80 -11.58
CA GLY A 26 -7.01 15.40 -12.26
C GLY A 26 -8.25 16.13 -11.74
N PHE A 27 -8.37 16.31 -10.41
CA PHE A 27 -9.50 17.01 -9.79
C PHE A 27 -9.53 18.52 -10.07
N SER A 28 -8.37 19.18 -10.18
CA SER A 28 -8.30 20.62 -10.45
C SER A 28 -8.59 21.00 -11.90
N SER A 29 -8.61 20.04 -12.83
CA SER A 29 -8.86 20.29 -14.25
C SER A 29 -10.34 20.36 -14.62
N TYR A 30 -11.24 19.99 -13.73
CA TYR A 30 -12.69 20.03 -13.97
C TYR A 30 -13.31 21.35 -13.49
N GLN A 31 -12.99 22.44 -14.20
CA GLN A 31 -13.77 23.68 -14.08
C GLN A 31 -14.91 23.67 -15.09
N LEU A 32 -16.13 23.54 -14.59
CA LEU A 32 -17.34 23.67 -15.40
C LEU A 32 -17.83 25.11 -15.40
N PRO A 33 -18.10 25.72 -16.56
CA PRO A 33 -18.70 27.04 -16.64
C PRO A 33 -20.18 27.01 -16.23
N ASN A 34 -20.62 28.00 -15.43
CA ASN A 34 -22.01 28.24 -15.00
C ASN A 34 -22.57 27.31 -13.88
N ILE A 35 -21.78 27.03 -12.87
CA ILE A 35 -22.31 26.43 -11.63
C ILE A 35 -22.64 27.57 -10.65
N ASP A 36 -23.81 27.45 -9.98
CA ASP A 36 -24.17 28.28 -8.83
C ASP A 36 -23.06 28.26 -7.78
N SER A 37 -22.68 29.43 -7.25
CA SER A 37 -21.52 29.57 -6.36
C SER A 37 -21.62 28.68 -5.10
N ASP A 38 -22.83 28.47 -4.57
CA ASP A 38 -23.04 27.65 -3.40
C ASP A 38 -22.82 26.15 -3.70
N SER A 39 -23.32 25.68 -4.85
CA SER A 39 -23.08 24.32 -5.36
C SER A 39 -21.62 24.08 -5.67
N PHE A 40 -20.91 25.08 -6.18
CA PHE A 40 -19.48 25.02 -6.42
C PHE A 40 -18.68 24.90 -5.11
N MET A 41 -18.99 25.72 -4.12
CA MET A 41 -18.36 25.69 -2.80
C MET A 41 -18.59 24.34 -2.10
N GLU A 42 -19.80 23.80 -2.17
CA GLU A 42 -20.12 22.48 -1.61
C GLU A 42 -19.36 21.36 -2.32
N SER A 43 -19.25 21.39 -3.64
CA SER A 43 -18.47 20.43 -4.43
C SER A 43 -16.99 20.50 -4.07
N GLN A 44 -16.44 21.69 -3.92
CA GLN A 44 -15.04 21.87 -3.49
C GLN A 44 -14.79 21.33 -2.08
N LYS A 45 -15.73 21.54 -1.16
CA LYS A 45 -15.65 20.96 0.18
C LYS A 45 -15.62 19.43 0.14
N LYS A 46 -16.50 18.81 -0.63
CA LYS A 46 -16.54 17.35 -0.83
C LYS A 46 -15.25 16.83 -1.50
N ASN A 47 -14.69 17.58 -2.45
CA ASN A 47 -13.41 17.24 -3.06
C ASN A 47 -12.28 17.25 -2.01
N LEU A 48 -12.26 18.26 -1.15
CA LEU A 48 -11.27 18.33 -0.08
C LEU A 48 -11.42 17.19 0.93
N GLU A 49 -12.66 16.88 1.33
CA GLU A 49 -12.96 15.76 2.23
C GLU A 49 -12.51 14.42 1.64
N ALA A 50 -12.77 14.18 0.36
CA ALA A 50 -12.33 12.98 -0.34
C ALA A 50 -10.79 12.89 -0.44
N LEU A 51 -10.13 14.03 -0.69
CA LEU A 51 -8.67 14.11 -0.72
C LEU A 51 -8.07 13.84 0.67
N MET A 52 -8.66 14.37 1.72
CA MET A 52 -8.23 14.12 3.10
C MET A 52 -8.42 12.64 3.47
N ALA A 53 -9.55 12.03 3.09
CA ALA A 53 -9.81 10.61 3.32
C ALA A 53 -8.80 9.72 2.57
N ALA A 54 -8.52 10.03 1.30
CA ALA A 54 -7.52 9.33 0.51
C ALA A 54 -6.11 9.47 1.10
N ASN A 55 -5.75 10.66 1.57
CA ASN A 55 -4.48 10.92 2.26
C ASN A 55 -4.38 10.14 3.57
N GLN A 56 -5.45 10.10 4.35
CA GLN A 56 -5.50 9.31 5.59
C GLN A 56 -5.35 7.81 5.31
N ALA A 57 -6.00 7.30 4.27
CA ALA A 57 -5.84 5.90 3.83
C ALA A 57 -4.40 5.59 3.40
N ALA A 58 -3.76 6.51 2.67
CA ALA A 58 -2.36 6.37 2.26
C ALA A 58 -1.40 6.34 3.47
N LEU A 59 -1.61 7.22 4.46
CA LEU A 59 -0.82 7.24 5.68
C LEU A 59 -1.01 5.96 6.51
N SER A 60 -2.25 5.50 6.65
CA SER A 60 -2.56 4.26 7.38
C SER A 60 -1.92 3.05 6.69
N GLY A 61 -2.00 2.96 5.37
CA GLY A 61 -1.35 1.91 4.61
C GLY A 61 0.17 1.93 4.74
N THR A 62 0.79 3.10 4.74
CA THR A 62 2.23 3.24 4.97
C THR A 62 2.62 2.76 6.38
N GLN A 63 1.86 3.13 7.40
CA GLN A 63 2.09 2.66 8.78
C GLN A 63 1.97 1.14 8.88
N GLU A 64 0.99 0.55 8.22
CA GLU A 64 0.80 -0.90 8.20
C GLU A 64 1.97 -1.62 7.52
N LEU A 65 2.46 -1.09 6.40
CA LEU A 65 3.64 -1.61 5.71
C LEU A 65 4.90 -1.55 6.59
N LEU A 66 5.12 -0.44 7.29
CA LEU A 66 6.27 -0.29 8.20
C LEU A 66 6.17 -1.25 9.40
N ARG A 67 4.97 -1.44 9.95
CA ARG A 67 4.72 -2.41 11.01
C ARG A 67 5.01 -3.83 10.54
N TYR A 68 4.51 -4.21 9.38
CA TYR A 68 4.75 -5.51 8.78
C TYR A 68 6.23 -5.77 8.50
N GLN A 69 6.95 -4.77 7.96
CA GLN A 69 8.40 -4.86 7.77
C GLN A 69 9.15 -5.06 9.08
N SER A 70 8.76 -4.35 10.15
CA SER A 70 9.35 -4.54 11.48
C SER A 70 9.10 -5.95 12.02
N GLU A 71 7.93 -6.51 11.77
CA GLU A 71 7.56 -7.87 12.18
C GLU A 71 8.38 -8.93 11.43
N ILE A 72 8.56 -8.77 10.12
CA ILE A 72 9.45 -9.62 9.32
C ILE A 72 10.88 -9.61 9.89
N MET A 73 11.41 -8.42 10.23
CA MET A 73 12.76 -8.32 10.80
C MET A 73 12.88 -9.03 12.14
N LYS A 74 11.92 -8.85 13.05
CA LYS A 74 11.89 -9.54 14.35
C LYS A 74 11.84 -11.05 14.17
N GLN A 75 11.00 -11.53 13.25
CA GLN A 75 10.88 -12.95 12.96
C GLN A 75 12.18 -13.51 12.37
N ALA A 76 12.80 -12.79 11.42
CA ALA A 76 14.07 -13.20 10.83
C ALA A 76 15.20 -13.31 11.88
N MET A 77 15.24 -12.39 12.85
CA MET A 77 16.21 -12.45 13.95
C MET A 77 15.95 -13.65 14.87
N ALA A 78 14.69 -13.93 15.19
CA ALA A 78 14.31 -15.10 15.98
C ALA A 78 14.68 -16.40 15.27
N ASP A 79 14.35 -16.52 13.99
CA ASP A 79 14.68 -17.67 13.16
C ASP A 79 16.20 -17.88 13.04
N ALA A 80 16.97 -16.81 12.90
CA ALA A 80 18.43 -16.90 12.87
C ALA A 80 19.01 -17.39 14.19
N THR A 81 18.44 -16.97 15.32
CA THR A 81 18.85 -17.43 16.64
C THR A 81 18.51 -18.92 16.83
N GLU A 82 17.32 -19.33 16.44
CA GLU A 82 16.89 -20.73 16.50
C GLU A 82 17.74 -21.61 15.60
N ALA A 83 18.03 -21.15 14.37
CA ALA A 83 18.91 -21.84 13.44
C ALA A 83 20.33 -22.04 14.01
N ALA A 84 20.90 -20.99 14.62
CA ALA A 84 22.22 -21.07 15.26
C ALA A 84 22.21 -22.09 16.40
N ASN A 85 21.21 -22.08 17.27
CA ASN A 85 21.07 -23.02 18.35
C ASN A 85 20.88 -24.48 17.87
N SER A 86 20.09 -24.66 16.83
CA SER A 86 19.86 -25.99 16.20
C SER A 86 21.14 -26.56 15.61
N LEU A 87 21.93 -25.73 14.92
CA LEU A 87 23.21 -26.16 14.35
C LEU A 87 24.25 -26.44 15.44
N ALA A 88 24.30 -25.62 16.48
CA ALA A 88 25.24 -25.80 17.61
C ALA A 88 24.96 -27.10 18.40
N SER A 89 23.71 -27.56 18.42
CA SER A 89 23.33 -28.83 19.06
C SER A 89 23.55 -30.08 18.21
N SER A 90 23.96 -29.92 16.96
CA SER A 90 24.21 -31.06 16.07
C SER A 90 25.54 -31.75 16.37
N THR A 91 25.56 -33.06 16.32
CA THR A 91 26.70 -33.89 16.75
C THR A 91 27.46 -34.50 15.58
N SER A 92 26.92 -34.49 14.37
CA SER A 92 27.56 -35.06 13.18
C SER A 92 27.56 -34.11 11.98
N PRO A 93 28.57 -34.18 11.10
CA PRO A 93 28.63 -33.40 9.88
C PRO A 93 27.43 -33.63 8.94
N GLN A 94 26.90 -34.83 8.91
CA GLN A 94 25.74 -35.18 8.10
C GLN A 94 24.47 -34.50 8.63
N GLU A 95 24.24 -34.52 9.92
CA GLU A 95 23.13 -33.84 10.59
C GLU A 95 23.20 -32.32 10.38
N ILE A 96 24.39 -31.72 10.45
CA ILE A 96 24.60 -30.31 10.14
C ILE A 96 24.20 -29.99 8.71
N ALA A 97 24.61 -30.81 7.74
CA ALA A 97 24.30 -30.59 6.32
C ALA A 97 22.80 -30.70 6.04
N GLU A 98 22.12 -31.66 6.63
CA GLU A 98 20.67 -31.85 6.53
C GLU A 98 19.92 -30.65 7.11
N LYS A 99 20.28 -30.22 8.32
CA LYS A 99 19.68 -29.04 8.97
C LYS A 99 19.94 -27.74 8.19
N GLN A 100 21.13 -27.54 7.67
CA GLN A 100 21.42 -26.37 6.83
C GLN A 100 20.53 -26.34 5.58
N THR A 101 20.34 -27.46 4.92
CA THR A 101 19.48 -27.55 3.74
C THR A 101 18.03 -27.21 4.10
N GLU A 102 17.52 -27.73 5.21
CA GLU A 102 16.17 -27.45 5.68
C GLU A 102 15.97 -25.99 6.10
N LEU A 103 16.96 -25.40 6.79
CA LEU A 103 16.93 -23.98 7.16
C LEU A 103 16.94 -23.04 5.95
N VAL A 104 17.74 -23.33 4.92
CA VAL A 104 17.75 -22.56 3.68
C VAL A 104 16.41 -22.66 2.96
N ARG A 105 15.83 -23.84 2.89
CA ARG A 105 14.51 -24.05 2.31
C ARG A 105 13.43 -23.27 3.06
N ALA A 106 13.39 -23.39 4.37
CA ALA A 106 12.42 -22.68 5.21
C ALA A 106 12.57 -21.16 5.10
N ALA A 107 13.80 -20.65 5.07
CA ALA A 107 14.08 -19.23 4.87
C ALA A 107 13.60 -18.74 3.50
N PHE A 108 13.78 -19.53 2.44
CA PHE A 108 13.30 -19.20 1.11
C PHE A 108 11.76 -19.16 1.06
N GLU A 109 11.09 -20.18 1.59
CA GLU A 109 9.62 -20.25 1.64
C GLU A 109 9.04 -19.07 2.41
N LYS A 110 9.63 -18.70 3.56
CA LYS A 110 9.25 -17.49 4.32
C LYS A 110 9.45 -16.21 3.53
N ALA A 111 10.55 -16.06 2.84
CA ALA A 111 10.83 -14.88 2.05
C ALA A 111 9.84 -14.70 0.90
N VAL A 112 9.44 -15.78 0.24
CA VAL A 112 8.40 -15.77 -0.80
C VAL A 112 7.04 -15.39 -0.20
N SER A 113 6.66 -15.97 0.94
CA SER A 113 5.41 -15.65 1.64
C SER A 113 5.36 -14.19 2.04
N ASN A 114 6.41 -13.68 2.69
CA ASN A 114 6.51 -12.29 3.10
C ASN A 114 6.42 -11.32 1.91
N SER A 115 7.04 -11.65 0.79
CA SER A 115 6.98 -10.85 -0.44
C SER A 115 5.56 -10.81 -1.01
N THR A 116 4.86 -11.92 -1.00
CA THR A 116 3.46 -12.02 -1.46
C THR A 116 2.54 -11.20 -0.56
N GLU A 117 2.63 -11.36 0.76
CA GLU A 117 1.83 -10.61 1.72
C GLU A 117 2.08 -9.10 1.62
N LEU A 118 3.34 -8.68 1.46
CA LEU A 118 3.68 -7.27 1.28
C LEU A 118 3.06 -6.71 -0.01
N SER A 119 3.08 -7.47 -1.10
CA SER A 119 2.45 -7.08 -2.36
C SER A 119 0.93 -6.95 -2.23
N GLU A 120 0.30 -7.85 -1.49
CA GLU A 120 -1.15 -7.78 -1.21
C GLU A 120 -1.52 -6.58 -0.33
N LEU A 121 -0.73 -6.26 0.69
CA LEU A 121 -0.92 -5.05 1.50
C LEU A 121 -0.86 -3.77 0.65
N ILE A 122 0.13 -3.67 -0.23
CA ILE A 122 0.27 -2.54 -1.16
C ILE A 122 -0.95 -2.45 -2.07
N LYS A 123 -1.34 -3.56 -2.68
CA LYS A 123 -2.50 -3.63 -3.57
C LYS A 123 -3.79 -3.22 -2.86
N THR A 124 -4.05 -3.76 -1.68
CA THR A 124 -5.24 -3.45 -0.88
C THR A 124 -5.29 -1.95 -0.53
N ASN A 125 -4.17 -1.37 -0.13
CA ASN A 125 -4.11 0.06 0.16
C ASN A 125 -4.36 0.92 -1.09
N GLN A 126 -3.80 0.56 -2.24
CA GLN A 126 -4.08 1.25 -3.51
C GLN A 126 -5.54 1.13 -3.92
N GLU A 127 -6.15 -0.03 -3.76
CA GLU A 127 -7.58 -0.26 -4.04
C GLU A 127 -8.47 0.60 -3.15
N GLN A 128 -8.16 0.74 -1.87
CA GLN A 128 -8.89 1.62 -0.95
C GLN A 128 -8.82 3.08 -1.37
N ILE A 129 -7.64 3.58 -1.71
CA ILE A 129 -7.44 4.95 -2.18
C ILE A 129 -8.20 5.18 -3.49
N THR A 130 -8.08 4.26 -4.43
CA THR A 130 -8.76 4.32 -5.72
C THR A 130 -10.28 4.30 -5.57
N ALA A 131 -10.81 3.49 -4.65
CA ALA A 131 -12.24 3.43 -4.37
C ALA A 131 -12.77 4.78 -3.84
N LEU A 132 -12.06 5.41 -2.90
CA LEU A 132 -12.42 6.73 -2.37
C LEU A 132 -12.48 7.80 -3.46
N VAL A 133 -11.51 7.78 -4.37
CA VAL A 133 -11.46 8.72 -5.49
C VAL A 133 -12.56 8.45 -6.51
N ASN A 134 -12.77 7.20 -6.88
CA ASN A 134 -13.83 6.81 -7.81
C ASN A 134 -15.22 7.14 -7.28
N GLU A 135 -15.45 6.94 -6.00
CA GLU A 135 -16.71 7.34 -5.34
C GLU A 135 -16.94 8.83 -5.48
N ARG A 136 -15.94 9.65 -5.15
CA ARG A 136 -16.04 11.11 -5.30
C ARG A 136 -16.23 11.54 -6.76
N PHE A 137 -15.52 10.91 -7.70
CA PHE A 137 -15.69 11.18 -9.12
C PHE A 137 -17.11 10.87 -9.60
N THR A 138 -17.66 9.74 -9.19
CA THR A 138 -19.03 9.35 -9.50
C THR A 138 -20.05 10.35 -8.94
N ASP A 139 -19.84 10.82 -7.72
CA ASP A 139 -20.70 11.83 -7.10
C ASP A 139 -20.58 13.20 -7.80
N ALA A 140 -19.37 13.59 -8.19
CA ALA A 140 -19.16 14.80 -8.98
C ALA A 140 -19.90 14.77 -10.31
N LEU A 141 -19.92 13.63 -11.00
CA LEU A 141 -20.69 13.46 -12.24
C LEU A 141 -22.21 13.58 -12.00
N LYS A 142 -22.72 13.06 -10.88
CA LYS A 142 -24.13 13.24 -10.50
C LYS A 142 -24.44 14.71 -10.21
N GLU A 143 -23.58 15.40 -9.46
CA GLU A 143 -23.75 16.82 -9.15
C GLU A 143 -23.79 17.66 -10.43
N VAL A 144 -22.93 17.39 -11.41
CA VAL A 144 -22.95 18.03 -12.74
C VAL A 144 -24.26 17.76 -13.48
N LYS A 145 -24.70 16.50 -13.52
CA LYS A 145 -25.96 16.10 -14.17
C LYS A 145 -27.16 16.79 -13.55
N ASP A 146 -27.18 16.90 -12.24
CA ASP A 146 -28.28 17.55 -11.51
C ASP A 146 -28.25 19.08 -11.71
N SER A 147 -27.09 19.68 -11.78
CA SER A 147 -26.94 21.10 -12.11
C SER A 147 -27.43 21.42 -13.51
N ILE A 148 -27.10 20.58 -14.51
CA ILE A 148 -27.60 20.73 -15.88
C ILE A 148 -29.12 20.63 -15.94
N LYS A 149 -29.74 19.69 -15.19
CA LYS A 149 -31.18 19.54 -15.14
C LYS A 149 -31.89 20.74 -14.52
N LYS A 150 -31.27 21.43 -13.56
CA LYS A 150 -31.81 22.64 -12.94
C LYS A 150 -31.74 23.87 -13.83
N MET A 151 -30.87 23.86 -14.84
CA MET A 151 -30.71 24.96 -15.80
C MET A 151 -31.64 24.85 -17.03
N GLY A 152 -32.22 23.69 -17.24
CA GLY A 152 -33.19 23.43 -18.33
C GLY A 152 -34.59 23.45 -17.84
#